data_44dcb33d8ccc9070924da3fd1ed67a9f
#
_entry.id   44dcb33d8ccc9070924da3fd1ed67a9f
#
_cell.length_a   1.000
_cell.length_b   1.000
_cell.length_c   1.000
_cell.angle_alpha   90.00
_cell.angle_beta   90.00
_cell.angle_gamma   90.00
#
_symmetry.space_group_name_H-M   'P 1'
#
loop_
_entity.id
_entity.type
_entity.pdbx_description
1 polymer ?
#
loop_
_entity_poly.entity_id
_entity_poly.type
_entity_poly.pdbx_seq_one_letter_code
_entity_poly.pdbx_strand_id
1 'polypeptide(L)'
;ILQDAVGKRCIYGINMSGNGYVPESKYEDLNAPDFDKATLFAFHSQFPYMFYAVGNKIYLHNLGTNTTYPVNNIALGENETVTMLKFNLYRQCSLKDLNNQSEEFMARQYELMVGSYNAAAPDNNGGRLGFYPVDGVNNSVTKRTEYSGFAKIKDVVYRERR
;
A
#
# COMPACT_ATOMS: atom_id res chain seq x y z
N ILE A 1 6.17 -11.60 -3.56
CA ILE A 1 5.14 -12.63 -3.36
C ILE A 1 5.42 -13.76 -4.33
N LEU A 2 5.45 -14.97 -3.83
CA LEU A 2 5.64 -16.19 -4.61
C LEU A 2 4.38 -17.05 -4.54
N GLN A 3 4.24 -17.95 -5.50
CA GLN A 3 3.17 -18.95 -5.53
C GLN A 3 3.81 -20.32 -5.60
N ASP A 4 3.33 -21.25 -4.79
CA ASP A 4 3.81 -22.63 -4.80
C ASP A 4 3.16 -23.45 -5.95
N ALA A 5 3.55 -24.72 -6.07
CA ALA A 5 3.07 -25.59 -7.14
C ALA A 5 1.57 -25.91 -7.05
N VAL A 6 0.94 -25.73 -5.89
CA VAL A 6 -0.51 -25.95 -5.67
C VAL A 6 -1.31 -24.63 -5.73
N GLY A 7 -0.66 -23.53 -6.07
CA GLY A 7 -1.30 -22.24 -6.23
C GLY A 7 -1.40 -21.41 -4.95
N LYS A 8 -0.88 -21.89 -3.81
CA LYS A 8 -0.87 -21.16 -2.55
C LYS A 8 0.16 -20.03 -2.62
N ARG A 9 -0.25 -18.83 -2.25
CA ARG A 9 0.65 -17.67 -2.21
C ARG A 9 1.34 -17.54 -0.86
N CYS A 10 2.60 -17.13 -0.92
CA CYS A 10 3.43 -16.87 0.24
C CYS A 10 4.26 -15.59 0.04
N ILE A 11 4.75 -15.04 1.14
CA ILE A 11 5.62 -13.87 1.14
C ILE A 11 7.00 -14.31 1.57
N TYR A 12 8.01 -13.90 0.81
CA TYR A 12 9.41 -14.06 1.17
C TYR A 12 10.05 -12.68 1.36
N GLY A 13 10.68 -12.48 2.51
CA GLY A 13 11.63 -11.40 2.74
C GLY A 13 13.03 -11.87 2.32
N ILE A 14 13.72 -11.07 1.55
CA ILE A 14 15.09 -11.33 1.10
C ILE A 14 15.98 -10.20 1.61
N ASN A 15 17.00 -10.56 2.36
CA ASN A 15 18.04 -9.60 2.73
C ASN A 15 19.01 -9.43 1.55
N MET A 16 19.13 -8.20 1.07
CA MET A 16 20.00 -7.82 -0.04
C MET A 16 21.32 -7.18 0.43
N SER A 17 21.62 -7.21 1.72
CA SER A 17 22.91 -6.74 2.26
C SER A 17 24.00 -7.80 2.08
N GLY A 18 25.15 -7.39 1.55
CA GLY A 18 26.30 -8.29 1.32
C GLY A 18 26.35 -8.92 -0.08
N ASN A 19 27.13 -9.99 -0.22
CA ASN A 19 27.45 -10.61 -1.51
C ASN A 19 26.44 -11.69 -1.97
N GLY A 20 25.20 -11.63 -1.52
CA GLY A 20 24.19 -12.62 -1.91
C GLY A 20 22.79 -12.31 -1.39
N TYR A 21 21.83 -13.05 -1.93
CA TYR A 21 20.43 -13.00 -1.48
C TYR A 21 20.24 -14.10 -0.44
N VAL A 22 19.96 -13.71 0.80
CA VAL A 22 19.65 -14.65 1.87
C VAL A 22 18.17 -14.52 2.21
N PRO A 23 17.39 -15.60 2.17
CA PRO A 23 16.01 -15.57 2.68
C PRO A 23 16.04 -15.21 4.17
N GLU A 24 15.41 -14.11 4.55
CA GLU A 24 15.38 -13.61 5.93
C GLU A 24 14.11 -14.05 6.65
N SER A 25 13.00 -14.11 5.93
CA SER A 25 11.70 -14.49 6.49
C SER A 25 10.80 -15.14 5.44
N LYS A 26 9.98 -16.06 5.90
CA LYS A 26 8.99 -16.77 5.09
C LYS A 26 7.65 -16.76 5.80
N TYR A 27 6.64 -16.26 5.12
CA TYR A 27 5.26 -16.23 5.61
C TYR A 27 4.41 -17.10 4.69
N GLU A 28 4.13 -18.33 5.11
CA GLU A 28 3.43 -19.33 4.28
C GLU A 28 1.95 -19.46 4.62
N ASP A 29 1.62 -19.40 5.91
CA ASP A 29 0.26 -19.60 6.39
C ASP A 29 -0.37 -18.27 6.80
N LEU A 30 -0.61 -17.43 5.80
CA LEU A 30 -1.20 -16.11 6.02
C LEU A 30 -2.70 -16.25 6.33
N ASN A 31 -3.11 -15.75 7.49
CA ASN A 31 -4.53 -15.57 7.81
C ASN A 31 -5.03 -14.28 7.11
N ALA A 32 -5.08 -14.33 5.79
CA ALA A 32 -5.37 -13.19 4.92
C ALA A 32 -6.52 -13.54 3.95
N PRO A 33 -7.75 -13.05 4.21
CA PRO A 33 -8.91 -13.32 3.39
C PRO A 33 -8.70 -12.93 1.92
N ASP A 34 -9.09 -13.80 1.00
CA ASP A 34 -9.01 -13.58 -0.46
C ASP A 34 -7.60 -13.20 -0.98
N PHE A 35 -6.55 -13.50 -0.24
CA PHE A 35 -5.17 -13.16 -0.60
C PHE A 35 -4.74 -13.77 -1.95
N ASP A 36 -5.26 -14.94 -2.28
CA ASP A 36 -5.08 -15.62 -3.57
C ASP A 36 -5.62 -14.81 -4.75
N LYS A 37 -6.65 -14.00 -4.54
CA LYS A 37 -7.28 -13.14 -5.54
C LYS A 37 -6.68 -11.74 -5.62
N ALA A 38 -5.82 -11.38 -4.67
CA ALA A 38 -5.23 -10.06 -4.62
C ALA A 38 -4.31 -9.80 -5.81
N THR A 39 -4.41 -8.62 -6.41
CA THR A 39 -3.60 -8.22 -7.56
C THR A 39 -2.63 -7.07 -7.25
N LEU A 40 -2.88 -6.34 -6.18
CA LEU A 40 -2.09 -5.18 -5.78
C LEU A 40 -1.62 -5.35 -4.34
N PHE A 41 -0.35 -4.99 -4.11
CA PHE A 41 0.30 -5.11 -2.82
C PHE A 41 1.17 -3.89 -2.54
N ALA A 42 1.19 -3.44 -1.28
CA ALA A 42 2.11 -2.42 -0.81
C ALA A 42 2.62 -2.78 0.59
N PHE A 43 3.93 -2.74 0.77
CA PHE A 43 4.56 -3.03 2.05
C PHE A 43 5.00 -1.74 2.73
N HIS A 44 4.68 -1.62 4.02
CA HIS A 44 5.13 -0.50 4.83
C HIS A 44 6.61 -0.68 5.18
N SER A 45 7.39 0.41 5.12
CA SER A 45 8.85 0.34 5.30
C SER A 45 9.30 0.19 6.76
N GLN A 46 8.46 0.56 7.74
CA GLN A 46 8.81 0.55 9.17
C GLN A 46 7.97 -0.39 10.01
N PHE A 47 6.71 -0.62 9.62
CA PHE A 47 5.84 -1.55 10.31
C PHE A 47 5.75 -2.87 9.55
N PRO A 48 5.53 -3.99 10.21
CA PRO A 48 5.34 -5.29 9.56
C PRO A 48 3.97 -5.39 8.88
N TYR A 49 3.62 -4.39 8.07
CA TYR A 49 2.32 -4.27 7.43
C TYR A 49 2.42 -4.48 5.92
N MET A 50 1.53 -5.31 5.43
CA MET A 50 1.24 -5.44 4.03
C MET A 50 -0.20 -4.98 3.78
N PHE A 51 -0.38 -4.08 2.83
CA PHE A 51 -1.69 -3.77 2.27
C PHE A 51 -1.90 -4.55 0.99
N TYR A 52 -3.10 -5.05 0.80
CA TYR A 52 -3.47 -5.71 -0.46
C TYR A 52 -4.90 -5.37 -0.85
N ALA A 53 -5.19 -5.44 -2.16
CA ALA A 53 -6.50 -5.14 -2.70
C ALA A 53 -7.09 -6.31 -3.47
N VAL A 54 -8.41 -6.50 -3.30
CA VAL A 54 -9.24 -7.46 -4.02
C VAL A 54 -10.49 -6.72 -4.50
N GLY A 55 -10.55 -6.39 -5.79
CA GLY A 55 -11.63 -5.61 -6.36
C GLY A 55 -11.71 -4.21 -5.72
N ASN A 56 -12.82 -3.93 -5.02
CA ASN A 56 -13.05 -2.68 -4.29
C ASN A 56 -12.74 -2.76 -2.78
N LYS A 57 -12.13 -3.85 -2.32
CA LYS A 57 -11.76 -4.04 -0.91
C LYS A 57 -10.28 -3.90 -0.71
N ILE A 58 -9.89 -3.23 0.37
CA ILE A 58 -8.50 -3.11 0.78
C ILE A 58 -8.37 -3.71 2.18
N TYR A 59 -7.31 -4.46 2.38
CA TYR A 59 -6.96 -5.11 3.64
C TYR A 59 -5.57 -4.66 4.10
N LEU A 60 -5.41 -4.52 5.40
CA LEU A 60 -4.15 -4.41 6.08
C LEU A 60 -3.85 -5.76 6.76
N HIS A 61 -2.77 -6.39 6.40
CA HIS A 61 -2.29 -7.61 7.06
C HIS A 61 -1.04 -7.29 7.89
N ASN A 62 -1.12 -7.58 9.19
CA ASN A 62 0.03 -7.46 10.08
C ASN A 62 0.82 -8.77 10.06
N LEU A 63 1.99 -8.75 9.43
CA LEU A 63 2.88 -9.91 9.30
C LEU A 63 3.43 -10.39 10.65
N GLY A 64 3.55 -9.50 11.63
CA GLY A 64 4.06 -9.85 12.96
C GLY A 64 3.07 -10.64 13.81
N THR A 65 1.77 -10.36 13.66
CA THR A 65 0.70 -11.03 14.40
C THR A 65 -0.12 -12.02 13.57
N ASN A 66 0.15 -12.10 12.27
CA ASN A 66 -0.62 -12.88 11.30
C ASN A 66 -2.13 -12.57 11.32
N THR A 67 -2.47 -11.29 11.45
CA THR A 67 -3.86 -10.82 11.58
C THR A 67 -4.20 -9.85 10.47
N THR A 68 -5.40 -9.99 9.90
CA THR A 68 -5.89 -9.12 8.81
C THR A 68 -7.03 -8.24 9.30
N TYR A 69 -6.98 -6.98 8.92
CA TYR A 69 -7.98 -5.96 9.20
C TYR A 69 -8.54 -5.41 7.88
N PRO A 70 -9.88 -5.30 7.73
CA PRO A 70 -10.46 -4.58 6.61
C PRO A 70 -10.19 -3.08 6.75
N VAL A 71 -9.80 -2.43 5.67
CA VAL A 71 -9.56 -0.97 5.66
C VAL A 71 -10.86 -0.26 5.26
N ASN A 72 -11.74 -0.07 6.24
CA ASN A 72 -13.08 0.50 6.01
C ASN A 72 -13.08 2.03 5.84
N ASN A 73 -11.98 2.70 6.20
CA ASN A 73 -11.85 4.15 6.10
C ASN A 73 -11.58 4.64 4.66
N ILE A 74 -11.37 3.71 3.74
CA ILE A 74 -11.27 3.98 2.30
C ILE A 74 -12.56 3.51 1.67
N ALA A 75 -13.54 4.42 1.57
CA ALA A 75 -14.84 4.11 0.99
C ALA A 75 -14.74 4.03 -0.54
N LEU A 76 -14.89 2.84 -1.10
CA LEU A 76 -14.96 2.57 -2.53
C LEU A 76 -16.39 2.14 -2.89
N GLY A 77 -16.89 2.66 -4.01
CA GLY A 77 -18.21 2.30 -4.53
C GLY A 77 -18.25 0.88 -5.12
N GLU A 78 -19.43 0.33 -5.32
CA GLU A 78 -19.64 -1.01 -5.89
C GLU A 78 -19.01 -1.17 -7.29
N ASN A 79 -19.05 -0.11 -8.10
CA ASN A 79 -18.48 -0.09 -9.46
C ASN A 79 -17.02 0.40 -9.49
N GLU A 80 -16.42 0.54 -8.34
CA GLU A 80 -15.07 1.07 -8.20
C GLU A 80 -14.07 -0.07 -7.94
N THR A 81 -12.93 -0.01 -8.60
CA THR A 81 -11.86 -1.00 -8.44
C THR A 81 -10.59 -0.29 -8.05
N VAL A 82 -9.83 -0.86 -7.11
CA VAL A 82 -8.48 -0.38 -6.78
C VAL A 82 -7.57 -0.64 -7.97
N THR A 83 -6.88 0.39 -8.42
CA THR A 83 -5.97 0.34 -9.58
C THR A 83 -4.51 0.56 -9.22
N MET A 84 -4.27 1.08 -8.02
CA MET A 84 -2.93 1.32 -7.49
C MET A 84 -2.94 1.26 -5.96
N LEU A 85 -1.97 0.55 -5.40
CA LEU A 85 -1.58 0.63 -3.99
C LEU A 85 -0.08 0.90 -3.92
N LYS A 86 0.32 1.97 -3.24
CA LYS A 86 1.73 2.33 -3.15
C LYS A 86 2.01 3.16 -1.91
N PHE A 87 3.15 2.95 -1.29
CA PHE A 87 3.67 3.89 -0.30
C PHE A 87 4.48 4.97 -0.99
N ASN A 88 4.41 6.17 -0.44
CA ASN A 88 5.27 7.25 -0.84
C ASN A 88 6.70 6.96 -0.36
N LEU A 89 7.51 6.37 -1.22
CA LEU A 89 8.92 6.15 -0.94
C LEU A 89 9.69 7.43 -1.21
N TYR A 90 9.62 8.36 -0.28
CA TYR A 90 10.43 9.55 -0.35
C TYR A 90 11.89 9.18 -0.05
N ARG A 91 12.74 9.16 -1.05
CA ARG A 91 14.19 9.06 -0.87
C ARG A 91 14.71 10.41 -0.43
N GLN A 92 15.18 10.48 0.79
CA GLN A 92 15.96 11.61 1.26
C GLN A 92 17.26 11.72 0.47
N CYS A 93 17.50 12.90 -0.07
CA CYS A 93 18.70 13.15 -0.86
C CYS A 93 19.92 13.54 -0.02
N SER A 94 19.78 13.86 1.27
CA SER A 94 20.92 14.19 2.13
C SER A 94 20.66 13.96 3.63
N LEU A 95 21.73 13.63 4.37
CA LEU A 95 21.72 13.53 5.84
C LEU A 95 21.37 14.88 6.54
N LYS A 96 21.55 16.02 5.88
CA LYS A 96 21.18 17.34 6.41
C LYS A 96 19.67 17.51 6.52
N ASP A 97 18.92 16.90 5.63
CA ASP A 97 17.45 17.00 5.62
C ASP A 97 16.83 16.11 6.73
N LEU A 98 17.57 15.13 7.25
CA LEU A 98 17.12 14.25 8.34
C LEU A 98 16.88 14.98 9.66
N ASN A 99 17.69 16.00 9.96
CA ASN A 99 17.66 16.70 11.25
C ASN A 99 16.65 17.86 11.31
N ASN A 100 16.09 18.28 10.16
CA ASN A 100 15.18 19.42 10.04
C ASN A 100 13.78 19.05 9.52
N GLN A 101 13.40 17.77 9.61
CA GLN A 101 12.12 17.33 9.06
C GLN A 101 10.98 17.70 10.03
N SER A 102 9.98 18.39 9.49
CA SER A 102 8.74 18.62 10.22
C SER A 102 7.99 17.29 10.43
N GLU A 103 7.19 17.20 11.50
CA GLU A 103 6.32 16.05 11.76
C GLU A 103 5.41 15.74 10.55
N GLU A 104 4.96 16.78 9.85
CA GLU A 104 4.16 16.66 8.64
C GLU A 104 4.92 15.97 7.49
N PHE A 105 6.19 16.26 7.31
CA PHE A 105 7.04 15.61 6.32
C PHE A 105 7.24 14.12 6.64
N MET A 106 7.51 13.80 7.90
CA MET A 106 7.65 12.41 8.35
C MET A 106 6.34 11.62 8.16
N ALA A 107 5.20 12.22 8.47
CA ALA A 107 3.89 11.60 8.26
C ALA A 107 3.64 11.25 6.78
N ARG A 108 4.07 12.10 5.86
CA ARG A 108 3.90 11.86 4.41
C ARG A 108 4.72 10.69 3.86
N GLN A 109 5.82 10.31 4.53
CA GLN A 109 6.62 9.14 4.11
C GLN A 109 5.89 7.81 4.30
N TYR A 110 4.91 7.79 5.18
CA TYR A 110 4.18 6.58 5.58
C TYR A 110 2.73 6.59 5.10
N GLU A 111 2.41 7.43 4.13
CA GLU A 111 1.10 7.47 3.53
C GLU A 111 0.91 6.37 2.50
N LEU A 112 -0.17 5.64 2.66
CA LEU A 112 -0.67 4.77 1.61
C LEU A 112 -1.33 5.62 0.53
N MET A 113 -0.83 5.57 -0.68
CA MET A 113 -1.48 6.12 -1.87
C MET A 113 -2.37 5.06 -2.48
N VAL A 114 -3.64 5.41 -2.67
CA VAL A 114 -4.64 4.53 -3.28
C VAL A 114 -5.18 5.18 -4.53
N GLY A 115 -4.95 4.55 -5.66
CA GLY A 115 -5.64 4.84 -6.91
C GLY A 115 -6.84 3.92 -7.05
N SER A 116 -7.99 4.48 -7.46
CA SER A 116 -9.17 3.70 -7.81
C SER A 116 -9.80 4.21 -9.10
N TYR A 117 -10.68 3.41 -9.68
CA TYR A 117 -11.38 3.75 -10.92
C TYR A 117 -12.81 3.23 -10.90
N ASN A 118 -13.75 4.13 -11.12
CA ASN A 118 -15.17 3.80 -11.32
C ASN A 118 -15.42 3.64 -12.82
N ALA A 119 -15.69 2.42 -13.26
CA ALA A 119 -15.93 2.12 -14.66
C ALA A 119 -17.28 2.66 -15.19
N ALA A 120 -18.21 3.03 -14.30
CA ALA A 120 -19.49 3.59 -14.66
C ALA A 120 -19.46 5.14 -14.79
N ALA A 121 -18.32 5.79 -14.49
CA ALA A 121 -18.20 7.23 -14.62
C ALA A 121 -18.16 7.66 -16.10
N PRO A 122 -18.84 8.77 -16.46
CA PRO A 122 -18.81 9.28 -17.82
C PRO A 122 -17.41 9.82 -18.18
N ASP A 123 -17.13 9.91 -19.47
CA ASP A 123 -15.94 10.57 -20.06
C ASP A 123 -14.59 10.08 -19.54
N ASN A 124 -14.51 8.82 -19.08
CA ASN A 124 -13.29 8.26 -18.48
C ASN A 124 -12.74 9.02 -17.24
N ASN A 125 -13.56 9.80 -16.57
CA ASN A 125 -13.18 10.63 -15.42
C ASN A 125 -13.42 9.93 -14.06
N GLY A 126 -13.55 8.60 -14.05
CA GLY A 126 -13.81 7.82 -12.85
C GLY A 126 -12.62 7.57 -11.95
N GLY A 127 -11.43 8.11 -12.28
CA GLY A 127 -10.22 7.94 -11.49
C GLY A 127 -10.20 8.81 -10.23
N ARG A 128 -9.81 8.20 -9.11
CA ARG A 128 -9.55 8.87 -7.82
C ARG A 128 -8.14 8.54 -7.34
N LEU A 129 -7.54 9.47 -6.61
CA LEU A 129 -6.28 9.32 -5.91
C LEU A 129 -6.44 9.80 -4.47
N GLY A 130 -6.31 8.89 -3.53
CA GLY A 130 -6.36 9.19 -2.10
C GLY A 130 -5.01 9.00 -1.40
N PHE A 131 -4.80 9.76 -0.34
CA PHE A 131 -3.61 9.72 0.51
C PHE A 131 -4.05 9.43 1.94
N TYR A 132 -3.53 8.35 2.51
CA TYR A 132 -3.99 7.78 3.77
C TYR A 132 -2.80 7.49 4.70
N PRO A 133 -2.52 8.37 5.68
CA PRO A 133 -1.59 8.06 6.76
C PRO A 133 -1.93 6.77 7.48
N VAL A 134 -0.93 5.96 7.75
CA VAL A 134 -1.10 4.68 8.46
C VAL A 134 -0.97 4.91 9.96
N ASP A 135 -1.96 4.43 10.71
CA ASP A 135 -1.95 4.37 12.16
C ASP A 135 -1.48 2.99 12.62
N GLY A 136 -0.22 2.92 13.03
CA GLY A 136 0.39 1.67 13.50
C GLY A 136 -0.10 1.19 14.85
N VAL A 137 -0.77 2.03 15.63
CA VAL A 137 -1.34 1.66 16.94
C VAL A 137 -2.68 0.95 16.76
N ASN A 138 -3.53 1.52 15.90
CA ASN A 138 -4.89 1.03 15.70
C ASN A 138 -5.04 0.09 14.49
N ASN A 139 -3.96 -0.28 13.81
CA ASN A 139 -3.98 -1.09 12.59
C ASN A 139 -4.98 -0.55 11.56
N SER A 140 -4.95 0.74 11.31
CA SER A 140 -5.90 1.46 10.47
C SER A 140 -5.22 2.53 9.62
N VAL A 141 -6.02 3.21 8.80
CA VAL A 141 -5.57 4.39 8.06
C VAL A 141 -6.56 5.54 8.28
N THR A 142 -6.09 6.77 8.16
CA THR A 142 -6.93 7.97 8.16
C THR A 142 -6.88 8.65 6.80
N LYS A 143 -7.98 9.26 6.34
CA LYS A 143 -7.97 10.01 5.10
C LYS A 143 -7.37 11.41 5.33
N ARG A 144 -6.29 11.75 4.64
CA ARG A 144 -5.75 13.10 4.63
C ARG A 144 -6.34 13.93 3.48
N THR A 145 -6.28 13.42 2.27
CA THR A 145 -6.81 14.11 1.10
C THR A 145 -7.16 13.11 0.00
N GLU A 146 -8.00 13.56 -0.92
CA GLU A 146 -8.43 12.79 -2.07
C GLU A 146 -8.67 13.72 -3.24
N TYR A 147 -8.30 13.29 -4.42
CA TYR A 147 -8.51 13.97 -5.69
C TYR A 147 -9.28 13.06 -6.63
N SER A 148 -10.16 13.63 -7.44
CA SER A 148 -11.01 12.89 -8.39
C SER A 148 -10.99 13.55 -9.77
N GLY A 149 -11.66 12.91 -10.74
CA GLY A 149 -11.74 13.44 -12.11
C GLY A 149 -10.55 13.05 -12.99
N PHE A 150 -9.82 12.02 -12.62
CA PHE A 150 -8.74 11.46 -13.43
C PHE A 150 -9.24 10.36 -14.36
N ALA A 151 -8.47 10.08 -15.40
CA ALA A 151 -8.52 8.79 -16.07
C ALA A 151 -8.03 7.67 -15.12
N LYS A 152 -8.06 6.42 -15.58
CA LYS A 152 -7.60 5.28 -14.76
C LYS A 152 -6.13 5.43 -14.37
N ILE A 153 -5.88 5.63 -13.07
CA ILE A 153 -4.54 5.80 -12.51
C ILE A 153 -3.87 4.43 -12.37
N LYS A 154 -2.68 4.29 -12.92
CA LYS A 154 -1.86 3.07 -12.82
C LYS A 154 -0.65 3.24 -11.91
N ASP A 155 -0.10 4.43 -11.86
CA ASP A 155 1.04 4.78 -11.00
C ASP A 155 1.08 6.28 -10.74
N VAL A 156 1.70 6.66 -9.61
CA VAL A 156 1.92 8.05 -9.18
C VAL A 156 3.32 8.15 -8.61
N VAL A 157 4.03 9.21 -8.99
CA VAL A 157 5.31 9.56 -8.39
C VAL A 157 5.15 10.90 -7.69
N TYR A 158 5.39 10.90 -6.40
CA TYR A 158 5.46 12.14 -5.62
C TYR A 158 6.84 12.76 -5.78
N ARG A 159 6.86 14.02 -6.17
CA ARG A 159 8.10 14.82 -6.25
C ARG A 159 7.87 16.15 -5.55
N GLU A 160 8.65 16.40 -4.52
CA GLU A 160 8.66 17.71 -3.88
C GLU A 160 9.35 18.71 -4.80
N ARG A 161 8.72 19.88 -4.99
CA ARG A 161 9.42 21.01 -5.60
C ARG A 161 10.34 21.63 -4.54
N ARG A 162 11.61 21.69 -4.85
CA ARG A 162 12.59 22.48 -4.11
C ARG A 162 12.49 23.94 -4.52
#